data_abe20c02c1ecc6a299a814ffae32eb87
#
_entry.id   abe20c02c1ecc6a299a814ffae32eb87
#
_cell.length_a   1.000
_cell.length_b   1.000
_cell.length_c   1.000
_cell.angle_alpha   90.00
_cell.angle_beta   90.00
_cell.angle_gamma   90.00
#
_symmetry.space_group_name_H-M   'P 1'
#
loop_
_entity.id
_entity.type
_entity.pdbx_description
1 polymer ?
#
loop_
_entity_poly.entity_id
_entity_poly.type
_entity_poly.pdbx_seq_one_letter_code
_entity_poly.pdbx_strand_id
1 'polypeptide(L)'
;MKRLFLFAASLFISVMIPLRAQTMADDAKGWADGWKYAFSAEGRQAWKAEFTARVYAGFVTEGPAITGGIRIDDKRTLGLMLWQGRTYIDAAPGSIYSVSAGLYMRRYFHLGKRDIVALYSDLAVGGGCIYKVGGKYWNNTQTGERVQRIEENPGDMVFSATWQPGIRFRFWRNLHLFLGPTLSTNTVGLHLGVGF
;
A
#
# COMPACT_ATOMS: atom_id res chain seq x y z
N MET A 1 -8.47 -12.05 -19.46
CA MET A 1 -8.21 -11.19 -18.31
C MET A 1 -6.78 -10.60 -18.30
N LYS A 2 -5.70 -11.40 -18.44
CA LYS A 2 -4.29 -10.89 -18.43
C LYS A 2 -4.02 -9.75 -19.42
N ARG A 3 -4.56 -9.82 -20.65
CA ARG A 3 -4.34 -8.78 -21.69
C ARG A 3 -5.04 -7.46 -21.39
N LEU A 4 -6.23 -7.51 -20.77
CA LEU A 4 -6.98 -6.31 -20.37
C LEU A 4 -6.29 -5.56 -19.24
N PHE A 5 -5.69 -6.30 -18.29
CA PHE A 5 -4.93 -5.73 -17.18
C PHE A 5 -3.63 -5.06 -17.65
N LEU A 6 -2.88 -5.71 -18.57
CA LEU A 6 -1.68 -5.12 -19.16
C LEU A 6 -2.00 -3.85 -19.96
N PHE A 7 -3.13 -3.85 -20.68
CA PHE A 7 -3.58 -2.67 -21.42
C PHE A 7 -3.97 -1.51 -20.47
N ALA A 8 -4.74 -1.81 -19.42
CA ALA A 8 -5.11 -0.82 -18.40
C ALA A 8 -3.88 -0.29 -17.65
N ALA A 9 -2.94 -1.15 -17.28
CA ALA A 9 -1.69 -0.75 -16.65
C ALA A 9 -0.82 0.11 -17.57
N SER A 10 -0.69 -0.25 -18.85
CA SER A 10 0.08 0.52 -19.83
C SER A 10 -0.56 1.88 -20.12
N LEU A 11 -1.90 1.94 -20.20
CA LEU A 11 -2.62 3.21 -20.37
C LEU A 11 -2.45 4.12 -19.15
N PHE A 12 -2.51 3.55 -17.95
CA PHE A 12 -2.32 4.29 -16.72
C PHE A 12 -0.89 4.84 -16.59
N ILE A 13 0.10 4.04 -16.95
CA ILE A 13 1.52 4.44 -16.98
C ILE A 13 1.75 5.53 -18.03
N SER A 14 1.19 5.40 -19.24
CA SER A 14 1.37 6.37 -20.32
C SER A 14 0.69 7.72 -20.04
N VAL A 15 -0.39 7.75 -19.28
CA VAL A 15 -1.04 9.00 -18.83
C VAL A 15 -0.30 9.64 -17.67
N MET A 16 0.32 8.84 -16.79
CA MET A 16 1.00 9.35 -15.58
C MET A 16 2.45 9.80 -15.83
N ILE A 17 3.13 9.26 -16.83
CA ILE A 17 4.53 9.60 -17.14
C ILE A 17 4.68 11.04 -17.67
N PRO A 18 3.91 11.53 -18.65
CA PRO A 18 4.08 12.90 -19.15
C PRO A 18 3.67 13.99 -18.16
N LEU A 19 2.72 13.73 -17.26
CA LEU A 19 2.41 14.62 -16.13
C LEU A 19 3.58 14.77 -15.14
N ARG A 20 4.54 13.85 -15.15
CA ARG A 20 5.70 13.86 -14.24
C ARG A 20 6.90 14.65 -14.74
N ALA A 21 7.14 14.71 -16.05
CA ALA A 21 8.43 15.21 -16.56
C ALA A 21 8.64 16.72 -16.31
N GLN A 22 7.58 17.51 -16.28
CA GLN A 22 7.68 18.96 -16.03
C GLN A 22 7.56 19.36 -14.55
N THR A 23 7.13 18.45 -13.67
CA THR A 23 6.78 18.77 -12.28
C THR A 23 7.73 18.19 -11.22
N MET A 24 8.70 17.34 -11.59
CA MET A 24 9.53 16.67 -10.59
C MET A 24 10.42 17.61 -9.76
N ALA A 25 10.99 18.65 -10.36
CA ALA A 25 11.82 19.61 -9.63
C ALA A 25 10.97 20.52 -8.74
N ASP A 26 9.82 20.99 -9.25
CA ASP A 26 8.85 21.78 -8.48
C ASP A 26 8.22 20.94 -7.38
N ASP A 27 8.03 19.65 -7.62
CA ASP A 27 7.52 18.71 -6.64
C ASP A 27 8.51 18.44 -5.50
N ALA A 28 9.79 18.23 -5.81
CA ALA A 28 10.81 18.01 -4.80
C ALA A 28 10.95 19.25 -3.89
N LYS A 29 10.94 20.44 -4.47
CA LYS A 29 10.92 21.69 -3.70
C LYS A 29 9.64 21.82 -2.88
N GLY A 30 8.49 21.54 -3.46
CA GLY A 30 7.20 21.57 -2.78
C GLY A 30 7.12 20.58 -1.60
N TRP A 31 7.75 19.39 -1.71
CA TRP A 31 7.87 18.46 -0.59
C TRP A 31 8.79 19.00 0.49
N ALA A 32 9.95 19.57 0.13
CA ALA A 32 10.90 20.14 1.09
C ALA A 32 10.28 21.33 1.87
N ASP A 33 9.57 22.21 1.17
CA ASP A 33 8.88 23.35 1.78
C ASP A 33 7.69 22.88 2.62
N GLY A 34 6.96 21.86 2.19
CA GLY A 34 5.90 21.21 2.94
C GLY A 34 6.40 20.59 4.26
N TRP A 35 7.57 19.93 4.23
CA TRP A 35 8.22 19.43 5.45
C TRP A 35 8.55 20.57 6.43
N LYS A 36 9.21 21.62 5.95
CA LYS A 36 9.55 22.79 6.80
C LYS A 36 8.31 23.40 7.43
N TYR A 37 7.24 23.58 6.64
CA TYR A 37 5.97 24.09 7.14
C TYR A 37 5.33 23.14 8.13
N ALA A 38 5.25 21.85 7.84
CA ALA A 38 4.62 20.86 8.72
C ALA A 38 5.22 20.85 10.12
N PHE A 39 6.53 21.07 10.24
CA PHE A 39 7.23 21.11 11.53
C PHE A 39 7.34 22.52 12.13
N SER A 40 6.87 23.58 11.45
CA SER A 40 6.76 24.91 12.02
C SER A 40 5.67 24.97 13.12
N ALA A 41 5.70 26.01 13.94
CA ALA A 41 4.66 26.20 14.97
C ALA A 41 3.25 26.36 14.37
N GLU A 42 3.15 27.10 13.26
CA GLU A 42 1.90 27.33 12.53
C GLU A 42 1.41 26.06 11.83
N GLY A 43 2.31 25.34 11.17
CA GLY A 43 1.96 24.10 10.48
C GLY A 43 1.43 23.03 11.42
N ARG A 44 1.99 22.89 12.60
CA ARG A 44 1.51 21.94 13.62
C ARG A 44 0.08 22.23 14.08
N GLN A 45 -0.33 23.48 14.10
CA GLN A 45 -1.71 23.85 14.43
C GLN A 45 -2.70 23.52 13.31
N ALA A 46 -2.22 23.45 12.07
CA ALA A 46 -3.02 23.13 10.89
C ALA A 46 -3.07 21.64 10.57
N TRP A 47 -2.45 20.77 11.36
CA TRP A 47 -2.41 19.34 11.11
C TRP A 47 -3.82 18.72 11.06
N LYS A 48 -4.09 18.04 9.99
CA LYS A 48 -5.29 17.20 9.84
C LYS A 48 -4.84 15.75 9.73
N ALA A 49 -5.33 14.94 10.63
CA ALA A 49 -5.10 13.49 10.54
C ALA A 49 -5.85 12.91 9.35
N GLU A 50 -5.23 11.94 8.72
CA GLU A 50 -5.82 11.16 7.64
C GLU A 50 -5.52 9.69 7.86
N PHE A 51 -6.55 8.84 7.85
CA PHE A 51 -6.43 7.41 8.03
C PHE A 51 -7.07 6.69 6.86
N THR A 52 -6.44 5.60 6.41
CA THR A 52 -7.05 4.72 5.42
C THR A 52 -6.85 3.26 5.80
N ALA A 53 -7.88 2.46 5.55
CA ALA A 53 -7.81 1.01 5.61
C ALA A 53 -8.10 0.47 4.21
N ARG A 54 -7.28 -0.46 3.74
CA ARG A 54 -7.35 -1.02 2.40
C ARG A 54 -7.18 -2.53 2.45
N VAL A 55 -7.71 -3.19 1.46
CA VAL A 55 -7.35 -4.55 1.10
C VAL A 55 -6.77 -4.53 -0.30
N TYR A 56 -5.74 -5.31 -0.52
CA TYR A 56 -5.19 -5.51 -1.84
C TYR A 56 -5.22 -6.99 -2.19
N ALA A 57 -5.46 -7.25 -3.46
CA ALA A 57 -5.42 -8.57 -4.04
C ALA A 57 -4.49 -8.53 -5.25
N GLY A 58 -3.44 -9.32 -5.21
CA GLY A 58 -2.44 -9.40 -6.25
C GLY A 58 -2.34 -10.80 -6.84
N PHE A 59 -1.46 -10.93 -7.84
CA PHE A 59 -1.22 -12.23 -8.47
C PHE A 59 -0.50 -13.22 -7.57
N VAL A 60 0.27 -12.71 -6.61
CA VAL A 60 1.12 -13.52 -5.73
C VAL A 60 0.71 -13.37 -4.28
N THR A 61 0.33 -12.17 -3.86
CA THR A 61 0.10 -11.84 -2.47
C THR A 61 -1.16 -11.00 -2.33
N GLU A 62 -1.93 -11.27 -1.31
CA GLU A 62 -3.10 -10.49 -0.89
C GLU A 62 -2.97 -10.08 0.57
N GLY A 63 -3.70 -9.05 0.99
CA GLY A 63 -3.72 -8.66 2.41
C GLY A 63 -4.26 -7.27 2.69
N PRO A 64 -4.33 -6.91 3.96
CA PRO A 64 -4.70 -5.58 4.41
C PRO A 64 -3.51 -4.61 4.40
N ALA A 65 -3.83 -3.33 4.26
CA ALA A 65 -2.92 -2.23 4.48
C ALA A 65 -3.64 -1.10 5.23
N ILE A 66 -2.95 -0.48 6.17
CA ILE A 66 -3.46 0.64 6.96
C ILE A 66 -2.47 1.79 6.85
N THR A 67 -2.96 2.98 6.60
CA THR A 67 -2.14 4.19 6.64
C THR A 67 -2.68 5.16 7.68
N GLY A 68 -1.77 5.80 8.40
CA GLY A 68 -2.06 6.92 9.28
C GLY A 68 -1.08 8.05 9.00
N GLY A 69 -1.56 9.25 8.77
CA GLY A 69 -0.70 10.36 8.41
C GLY A 69 -1.25 11.72 8.74
N ILE A 70 -0.44 12.70 8.46
CA ILE A 70 -0.71 14.11 8.64
C ILE A 70 -0.81 14.74 7.27
N ARG A 71 -1.94 15.37 7.00
CA ARG A 71 -2.14 16.18 5.80
C ARG A 71 -1.37 17.48 5.97
N ILE A 72 -0.34 17.67 5.12
CA ILE A 72 0.52 18.85 5.12
C ILE A 72 -0.18 20.03 4.44
N ASP A 73 -0.87 19.75 3.35
CA ASP A 73 -1.66 20.70 2.58
C ASP A 73 -2.84 19.97 1.91
N ASP A 74 -3.57 20.64 1.03
CA ASP A 74 -4.70 20.05 0.30
C ASP A 74 -4.31 18.92 -0.66
N LYS A 75 -3.03 18.80 -0.97
CA LYS A 75 -2.50 17.85 -1.99
C LYS A 75 -1.60 16.77 -1.41
N ARG A 76 -1.05 16.93 -0.21
CA ARG A 76 0.02 16.06 0.31
C ARG A 76 -0.25 15.56 1.72
N THR A 77 -0.01 14.29 1.94
CA THR A 77 -0.05 13.64 3.25
C THR A 77 1.24 12.85 3.48
N LEU A 78 1.78 12.92 4.66
CA LEU A 78 2.92 12.15 5.14
C LEU A 78 2.51 11.31 6.34
N GLY A 79 3.06 10.11 6.47
CA GLY A 79 2.73 9.26 7.59
C GLY A 79 3.39 7.91 7.57
N LEU A 80 2.73 6.98 8.24
CA LEU A 80 3.15 5.59 8.36
C LEU A 80 2.16 4.69 7.63
N MET A 81 2.68 3.65 7.00
CA MET A 81 1.91 2.58 6.39
C MET A 81 2.32 1.25 7.00
N LEU A 82 1.34 0.47 7.40
CA LEU A 82 1.47 -0.93 7.78
C LEU A 82 0.77 -1.76 6.73
N TRP A 83 1.44 -2.81 6.24
CA TRP A 83 0.82 -3.72 5.29
C TRP A 83 1.24 -5.17 5.57
N GLN A 84 0.29 -6.04 5.39
CA GLN A 84 0.46 -7.48 5.55
C GLN A 84 0.20 -8.15 4.21
N GLY A 85 1.03 -9.13 3.85
CA GLY A 85 0.84 -9.97 2.69
C GLY A 85 0.70 -11.43 3.07
N ARG A 86 -0.16 -12.14 2.38
CA ARG A 86 -0.28 -13.60 2.45
C ARG A 86 -0.09 -14.16 1.05
N THR A 87 0.88 -15.03 0.91
CA THR A 87 1.16 -15.74 -0.35
C THR A 87 0.81 -17.21 -0.16
N TYR A 88 0.00 -17.74 -1.06
CA TYR A 88 -0.32 -19.16 -1.09
C TYR A 88 0.78 -19.92 -1.86
N ILE A 89 1.19 -21.05 -1.30
CA ILE A 89 2.13 -21.96 -1.96
C ILE A 89 1.33 -23.18 -2.42
N ASP A 90 1.11 -23.31 -3.73
CA ASP A 90 0.28 -24.37 -4.33
C ASP A 90 0.82 -25.77 -4.09
N ALA A 91 2.12 -25.94 -3.83
CA ALA A 91 2.79 -27.23 -3.79
C ALA A 91 2.99 -27.79 -2.36
N ALA A 92 2.69 -27.04 -1.31
CA ALA A 92 2.87 -27.48 0.06
C ALA A 92 1.80 -26.91 0.98
N PRO A 93 1.39 -27.63 2.05
CA PRO A 93 0.50 -27.09 3.06
C PRO A 93 1.23 -26.00 3.84
N GLY A 94 1.07 -24.76 3.43
CA GLY A 94 1.70 -23.65 4.09
C GLY A 94 1.35 -22.32 3.43
N SER A 95 1.62 -21.25 4.15
CA SER A 95 1.48 -19.89 3.65
C SER A 95 2.71 -19.08 4.05
N ILE A 96 3.13 -18.21 3.16
CA ILE A 96 4.15 -17.21 3.46
C ILE A 96 3.40 -15.94 3.84
N TYR A 97 3.72 -15.40 4.99
CA TYR A 97 3.22 -14.12 5.46
C TYR A 97 4.33 -13.08 5.41
N SER A 98 3.98 -11.88 5.06
CA SER A 98 4.87 -10.72 5.20
C SER A 98 4.16 -9.65 6.00
N VAL A 99 4.86 -9.04 6.93
CA VAL A 99 4.40 -7.85 7.66
C VAL A 99 5.44 -6.78 7.47
N SER A 100 5.02 -5.63 7.00
CA SER A 100 5.92 -4.51 6.69
C SER A 100 5.37 -3.22 7.26
N ALA A 101 6.30 -2.35 7.64
CA ALA A 101 6.02 -1.00 8.09
C ALA A 101 6.95 -0.01 7.39
N GLY A 102 6.45 1.16 7.07
CA GLY A 102 7.26 2.17 6.40
C GLY A 102 6.68 3.56 6.47
N LEU A 103 7.51 4.50 6.07
CA LEU A 103 7.07 5.87 5.82
C LEU A 103 6.29 5.89 4.51
N TYR A 104 5.17 6.61 4.49
CA TYR A 104 4.42 6.80 3.27
C TYR A 104 4.20 8.27 2.96
N MET A 105 4.13 8.55 1.67
CA MET A 105 3.81 9.84 1.10
C MET A 105 2.64 9.68 0.15
N ARG A 106 1.57 10.48 0.33
CA ARG A 106 0.42 10.54 -0.57
C ARG A 106 0.38 11.89 -1.24
N ARG A 107 0.13 11.87 -2.54
CA ARG A 107 -0.16 13.06 -3.31
C ARG A 107 -1.53 12.94 -3.96
N TYR A 108 -2.32 14.02 -3.86
CA TYR A 108 -3.61 14.17 -4.51
C TYR A 108 -3.51 15.09 -5.73
N PHE A 109 -4.27 14.74 -6.77
CA PHE A 109 -4.50 15.53 -7.96
C PHE A 109 -6.01 15.70 -8.11
N HIS A 110 -6.53 16.85 -7.65
CA HIS A 110 -7.96 17.10 -7.63
C HIS A 110 -8.51 17.26 -9.06
N LEU A 111 -9.58 16.55 -9.37
CA LEU A 111 -10.28 16.62 -10.63
C LEU A 111 -11.56 17.46 -10.44
N GLY A 112 -11.44 18.75 -10.72
CA GLY A 112 -12.54 19.69 -10.60
C GLY A 112 -12.61 20.44 -9.26
N LYS A 113 -13.54 21.41 -9.20
CA LYS A 113 -13.64 22.36 -8.08
C LYS A 113 -14.27 21.79 -6.80
N ARG A 114 -14.99 20.66 -6.88
CA ARG A 114 -15.77 20.11 -5.74
C ARG A 114 -15.06 19.06 -4.91
N ASP A 115 -13.83 18.71 -5.22
CA ASP A 115 -13.05 17.65 -4.52
C ASP A 115 -13.81 16.33 -4.32
N ILE A 116 -14.74 16.01 -5.25
CA ILE A 116 -15.48 14.74 -5.21
C ILE A 116 -14.62 13.61 -5.73
N VAL A 117 -13.85 13.88 -6.78
CA VAL A 117 -12.94 12.91 -7.41
C VAL A 117 -11.54 13.48 -7.42
N ALA A 118 -10.58 12.68 -7.03
CA ALA A 118 -9.16 13.01 -7.14
C ALA A 118 -8.39 11.77 -7.58
N LEU A 119 -7.37 11.96 -8.40
CA LEU A 119 -6.32 10.96 -8.54
C LEU A 119 -5.41 11.05 -7.33
N TYR A 120 -4.80 9.96 -6.95
CA TYR A 120 -3.78 9.95 -5.91
C TYR A 120 -2.64 9.01 -6.26
N SER A 121 -1.54 9.22 -5.59
CA SER A 121 -0.36 8.38 -5.68
C SER A 121 0.23 8.22 -4.28
N ASP A 122 0.21 7.00 -3.77
CA ASP A 122 0.85 6.63 -2.51
C ASP A 122 2.17 5.94 -2.81
N LEU A 123 3.22 6.36 -2.16
CA LEU A 123 4.51 5.71 -2.16
C LEU A 123 4.88 5.42 -0.71
N ALA A 124 5.14 4.17 -0.38
CA ALA A 124 5.66 3.78 0.91
C ALA A 124 6.97 3.02 0.77
N VAL A 125 7.89 3.27 1.70
CA VAL A 125 9.21 2.63 1.77
C VAL A 125 9.49 2.29 3.22
N GLY A 126 9.95 1.06 3.46
CA GLY A 126 10.21 0.60 4.81
C GLY A 126 10.88 -0.76 4.87
N GLY A 127 10.71 -1.42 5.98
CA GLY A 127 11.18 -2.77 6.23
C GLY A 127 10.06 -3.67 6.70
N GLY A 128 10.30 -4.95 6.60
CA GLY A 128 9.36 -5.96 7.05
C GLY A 128 10.02 -7.28 7.35
N CYS A 129 9.21 -8.20 7.81
CA CYS A 129 9.61 -9.58 8.04
C CYS A 129 8.78 -10.51 7.17
N ILE A 130 9.42 -11.51 6.60
CA ILE A 130 8.74 -12.62 5.92
C ILE A 130 8.87 -13.84 6.82
N TYR A 131 7.76 -14.45 7.16
CA TYR A 131 7.73 -15.67 7.94
C TYR A 131 6.89 -16.74 7.25
N LYS A 132 7.33 -17.97 7.35
CA LYS A 132 6.67 -19.13 6.77
C LYS A 132 5.92 -19.86 7.87
N VAL A 133 4.64 -20.08 7.65
CA VAL A 133 3.83 -20.96 8.50
C VAL A 133 3.55 -22.20 7.65
N GLY A 134 4.21 -23.30 7.96
CA GLY A 134 4.07 -24.55 7.23
C GLY A 134 3.67 -25.68 8.16
N GLY A 135 2.80 -26.58 7.69
CA GLY A 135 2.52 -27.83 8.39
C GLY A 135 3.33 -28.96 7.77
N LYS A 136 4.19 -29.63 8.55
CA LYS A 136 4.69 -30.93 8.17
C LYS A 136 3.76 -31.99 8.72
N TYR A 137 3.32 -32.90 7.87
CA TYR A 137 2.56 -34.06 8.28
C TYR A 137 3.55 -35.19 8.58
N TRP A 138 3.50 -35.70 9.80
CA TRP A 138 4.21 -36.89 10.21
C TRP A 138 3.23 -38.02 10.35
N ASN A 139 3.50 -39.15 9.74
CA ASN A 139 2.76 -40.37 10.07
C ASN A 139 3.43 -40.95 11.32
N ASN A 140 2.70 -41.01 12.40
CA ASN A 140 3.13 -41.76 13.58
C ASN A 140 3.15 -43.25 13.20
N THR A 141 4.34 -43.81 13.04
CA THR A 141 4.52 -45.21 12.63
C THR A 141 3.96 -46.23 13.64
N GLN A 142 3.72 -45.82 14.89
CA GLN A 142 3.18 -46.66 15.93
C GLN A 142 1.64 -46.64 16.00
N THR A 143 1.00 -45.52 15.72
CA THR A 143 -0.46 -45.35 15.81
C THR A 143 -1.15 -45.21 14.46
N GLY A 144 -0.41 -45.03 13.38
CA GLY A 144 -0.95 -44.72 12.05
C GLY A 144 -1.61 -43.36 11.94
N GLU A 145 -1.60 -42.56 12.99
CA GLU A 145 -2.21 -41.23 12.99
C GLU A 145 -1.34 -40.22 12.27
N ARG A 146 -2.02 -39.35 11.50
CA ARG A 146 -1.38 -38.23 10.79
C ARG A 146 -1.34 -37.03 11.72
N VAL A 147 -0.15 -36.76 12.28
CA VAL A 147 0.05 -35.63 13.18
C VAL A 147 0.56 -34.43 12.35
N GLN A 148 -0.13 -33.32 12.45
CA GLN A 148 0.32 -32.05 11.88
C GLN A 148 1.18 -31.30 12.88
N ARG A 149 2.43 -31.05 12.52
CA ARG A 149 3.30 -30.14 13.28
C ARG A 149 3.40 -28.82 12.52
N ILE A 150 3.04 -27.72 13.16
CA ILE A 150 3.23 -26.38 12.64
C ILE A 150 4.68 -25.98 12.96
N GLU A 151 5.47 -25.76 11.93
CA GLU A 151 6.81 -25.19 12.05
C GLU A 151 6.74 -23.72 11.69
N GLU A 152 7.02 -22.86 12.67
CA GLU A 152 7.20 -21.42 12.45
C GLU A 152 8.69 -21.16 12.26
N ASN A 153 9.09 -20.69 11.09
CA ASN A 153 10.44 -20.15 10.90
C ASN A 153 10.45 -18.67 11.28
N PRO A 154 11.43 -18.22 12.10
CA PRO A 154 11.64 -16.80 12.34
C PRO A 154 11.86 -16.11 10.99
N GLY A 155 11.20 -14.97 10.82
CA GLY A 155 11.15 -14.29 9.54
C GLY A 155 12.46 -13.62 9.16
N ASP A 156 12.76 -13.64 7.89
CA ASP A 156 13.85 -12.86 7.31
C ASP A 156 13.45 -11.39 7.22
N MET A 157 14.37 -10.52 7.60
CA MET A 157 14.19 -9.07 7.40
C MET A 157 14.31 -8.74 5.92
N VAL A 158 13.37 -7.99 5.41
CA VAL A 158 13.34 -7.60 3.99
C VAL A 158 13.07 -6.11 3.83
N PHE A 159 13.66 -5.53 2.82
CA PHE A 159 13.28 -4.22 2.33
C PHE A 159 11.92 -4.32 1.63
N SER A 160 11.07 -3.36 1.89
CA SER A 160 9.74 -3.33 1.32
C SER A 160 9.40 -1.93 0.80
N ALA A 161 8.94 -1.90 -0.44
CA ALA A 161 8.45 -0.68 -1.06
C ALA A 161 7.12 -0.98 -1.76
N THR A 162 6.20 -0.03 -1.70
CA THR A 162 4.92 -0.14 -2.39
C THR A 162 4.53 1.19 -3.01
N TRP A 163 3.96 1.11 -4.20
CA TRP A 163 3.37 2.23 -4.90
C TRP A 163 1.91 1.90 -5.24
N GLN A 164 1.00 2.74 -4.79
CA GLN A 164 -0.44 2.56 -4.94
C GLN A 164 -1.07 3.82 -5.55
N PRO A 165 -0.97 4.01 -6.87
CA PRO A 165 -1.71 5.07 -7.55
C PRO A 165 -3.18 4.67 -7.69
N GLY A 166 -4.07 5.66 -7.81
CA GLY A 166 -5.49 5.34 -7.97
C GLY A 166 -6.42 6.53 -8.03
N ILE A 167 -7.69 6.24 -7.87
CA ILE A 167 -8.76 7.21 -7.84
C ILE A 167 -9.38 7.21 -6.45
N ARG A 168 -9.55 8.40 -5.89
CA ARG A 168 -10.28 8.65 -4.67
C ARG A 168 -11.65 9.26 -5.00
N PHE A 169 -12.70 8.70 -4.42
CA PHE A 169 -14.05 9.26 -4.47
C PHE A 169 -14.48 9.69 -3.08
N ARG A 170 -14.93 10.93 -2.90
CA ARG A 170 -15.56 11.40 -1.69
C ARG A 170 -17.07 11.18 -1.79
N PHE A 171 -17.63 10.29 -0.99
CA PHE A 171 -19.07 10.00 -1.01
C PHE A 171 -19.80 10.46 0.25
N TRP A 172 -19.08 10.84 1.29
CA TRP A 172 -19.61 11.48 2.48
C TRP A 172 -18.65 12.57 2.96
N ARG A 173 -19.02 13.37 3.95
CA ARG A 173 -18.24 14.55 4.43
C ARG A 173 -16.72 14.30 4.47
N ASN A 174 -16.31 13.29 5.25
CA ASN A 174 -14.90 12.93 5.42
C ASN A 174 -14.61 11.48 4.99
N LEU A 175 -15.59 10.77 4.41
CA LEU A 175 -15.43 9.39 4.03
C LEU A 175 -15.10 9.30 2.54
N HIS A 176 -14.00 8.64 2.25
CA HIS A 176 -13.45 8.48 0.91
C HIS A 176 -13.31 7.02 0.55
N LEU A 177 -13.57 6.68 -0.70
CA LEU A 177 -13.27 5.38 -1.30
C LEU A 177 -11.99 5.52 -2.12
N PHE A 178 -11.10 4.57 -1.99
CA PHE A 178 -9.83 4.47 -2.71
C PHE A 178 -9.82 3.21 -3.56
N LEU A 179 -9.45 3.33 -4.82
CA LEU A 179 -9.36 2.22 -5.76
C LEU A 179 -8.20 2.45 -6.72
N GLY A 180 -7.41 1.41 -6.97
CA GLY A 180 -6.33 1.51 -7.95
C GLY A 180 -5.42 0.29 -7.99
N PRO A 181 -4.40 0.31 -8.86
CA PRO A 181 -3.37 -0.71 -8.87
C PRO A 181 -2.45 -0.60 -7.64
N THR A 182 -1.91 -1.72 -7.25
CA THR A 182 -0.84 -1.86 -6.25
C THR A 182 0.37 -2.48 -6.91
N LEU A 183 1.51 -1.82 -6.78
CA LEU A 183 2.83 -2.30 -7.18
C LEU A 183 3.71 -2.31 -5.95
N SER A 184 4.18 -3.46 -5.54
CA SER A 184 5.09 -3.57 -4.41
C SER A 184 6.23 -4.52 -4.73
N THR A 185 7.24 -4.56 -3.87
CA THR A 185 8.34 -5.52 -3.98
C THR A 185 7.86 -6.97 -4.03
N ASN A 186 6.67 -7.26 -3.49
CA ASN A 186 6.16 -8.61 -3.32
C ASN A 186 4.91 -8.91 -4.16
N THR A 187 4.25 -7.91 -4.75
CA THR A 187 3.02 -8.16 -5.51
C THR A 187 2.70 -7.06 -6.52
N VAL A 188 1.98 -7.47 -7.54
CA VAL A 188 1.29 -6.58 -8.47
C VAL A 188 -0.19 -6.96 -8.43
N GLY A 189 -1.06 -5.98 -8.21
CA GLY A 189 -2.49 -6.26 -8.05
C GLY A 189 -3.34 -5.00 -8.03
N LEU A 190 -4.49 -5.12 -7.41
CA LEU A 190 -5.45 -4.02 -7.19
C LEU A 190 -5.67 -3.82 -5.70
N HIS A 191 -5.98 -2.61 -5.31
CA HIS A 191 -6.42 -2.31 -3.95
C HIS A 191 -7.76 -1.58 -3.95
N LEU A 192 -8.52 -1.82 -2.90
CA LEU A 192 -9.75 -1.13 -2.57
C LEU A 192 -9.69 -0.74 -1.10
N GLY A 193 -10.14 0.46 -0.75
CA GLY A 193 -10.13 0.88 0.63
C GLY A 193 -11.00 2.07 0.93
N VAL A 194 -11.11 2.34 2.21
CA VAL A 194 -11.83 3.48 2.76
C VAL A 194 -10.90 4.34 3.60
N GLY A 195 -11.17 5.65 3.67
CA GLY A 195 -10.39 6.58 4.48
C GLY A 195 -11.22 7.77 4.93
N PHE A 196 -10.71 8.46 5.93
CA PHE A 196 -11.32 9.64 6.56
C PHE A 196 -10.27 10.58 7.13
#